data_b231bb5096ffbeed0672d3032481a4f2
#
_entry.id   b231bb5096ffbeed0672d3032481a4f2
#
_cell.length_a   1.000
_cell.length_b   1.000
_cell.length_c   1.000
_cell.angle_alpha   90.00
_cell.angle_beta   90.00
_cell.angle_gamma   90.00
#
_symmetry.space_group_name_H-M   'P 1'
#
loop_
_entity.id
_entity.type
_entity.pdbx_description
1 polymer ?
#
loop_
_entity_poly.entity_id
_entity_poly.type
_entity_poly.pdbx_seq_one_letter_code
_entity_poly.pdbx_strand_id
1 'polypeptide(L)'
;MLDDKYKDRSIAVHIVLAVIIILFIGRLAQLQLYEDYTGVAEDNAFYRKPIYAPRGLIYDRNGKLLVYNQPTYDLMVTMKELRDLSKAGTPIDTMELCGLLGITHQQFCDRMAYIKDRRKNYGYSQLTPQRFMTQLSPEDYAMLQEHLRKFPGFTIQNRTLRNYNYPCGAHVLGSIGEVSKRQIERDSYYRLGDYAGSDGLELTYEKELRGENGEEILLRDSRGRIQGRYKDGSQDRMPTAGIDITTTLDVDLQMIAEELLHGKIGSIVAIEPATGEILAMASNPTWNPSLLVGRLRSEYYPILQNDSTKPFLNRATGGLYSPGSTFKTLQALVCLEQGGITPHTKFACSGPNTKPIKCTHHHGSPVSLEEAIQESCNPFFWLTYKTTLERDGYGEGNEKFKANYRRWREDILSFGLGFKWTDSDVFGLKDGAIYRAETYDKIYGKRGWKSLTIRSNSIGQGEVLVTPIQLANAAAVIANNGYYITPHLNKCDSLLDNRHEANVSRKHYDVVQEGMWRVCEYGTAHYYKLPNLAVCGKTGTTDNSHGKPHSIFFGYAPRENPKIAIAVVIENAGFGSQFACPIAMLCIEQYLYREITQEALFNRMKNLVLNSSVKTY
;
A
#
# COMPACT_ATOMS: atom_id res chain seq x y z
N MET A 1 -85.40 31.83 -25.42
CA MET A 1 -84.09 32.46 -25.16
C MET A 1 -83.42 32.09 -23.84
N LEU A 2 -84.12 31.61 -22.85
CA LEU A 2 -83.52 31.16 -21.59
C LEU A 2 -83.02 29.69 -21.65
N ASP A 3 -83.63 28.86 -22.47
CA ASP A 3 -83.29 27.43 -22.60
C ASP A 3 -81.96 27.13 -23.33
N ASP A 4 -81.57 27.97 -24.25
CA ASP A 4 -80.29 27.76 -25.03
C ASP A 4 -79.07 28.09 -24.15
N LYS A 5 -79.13 29.07 -23.27
CA LYS A 5 -78.04 29.42 -22.37
C LYS A 5 -77.73 28.35 -21.33
N TYR A 6 -78.72 27.56 -20.95
CA TYR A 6 -78.55 26.45 -20.01
C TYR A 6 -78.02 25.22 -20.73
N LYS A 7 -78.36 24.99 -21.98
CA LYS A 7 -77.81 23.91 -22.82
C LYS A 7 -76.29 24.09 -23.07
N ASP A 8 -75.83 25.29 -23.44
CA ASP A 8 -74.44 25.58 -23.66
C ASP A 8 -73.61 25.44 -22.36
N ARG A 9 -74.14 25.87 -21.23
CA ARG A 9 -73.52 25.71 -19.93
C ARG A 9 -73.45 24.23 -19.50
N SER A 10 -74.49 23.46 -19.79
CA SER A 10 -74.53 22.01 -19.55
C SER A 10 -73.47 21.28 -20.37
N ILE A 11 -73.34 21.62 -21.68
CA ILE A 11 -72.34 21.06 -22.55
C ILE A 11 -70.90 21.40 -22.01
N ALA A 12 -70.68 22.67 -21.61
CA ALA A 12 -69.39 23.06 -21.05
C ALA A 12 -69.03 22.27 -19.77
N VAL A 13 -69.99 22.03 -18.85
CA VAL A 13 -69.80 21.21 -17.67
C VAL A 13 -69.48 19.76 -18.03
N HIS A 14 -70.20 19.18 -19.01
CA HIS A 14 -69.91 17.80 -19.46
C HIS A 14 -68.52 17.66 -20.09
N ILE A 15 -68.09 18.68 -20.86
CA ILE A 15 -66.73 18.69 -21.43
C ILE A 15 -65.67 18.75 -20.32
N VAL A 16 -65.83 19.63 -19.33
CA VAL A 16 -64.92 19.72 -18.18
C VAL A 16 -64.88 18.39 -17.43
N LEU A 17 -66.04 17.78 -17.17
CA LEU A 17 -66.10 16.48 -16.51
C LEU A 17 -65.42 15.38 -17.30
N ALA A 18 -65.62 15.34 -18.63
CA ALA A 18 -64.98 14.39 -19.52
C ALA A 18 -63.46 14.58 -19.52
N VAL A 19 -62.93 15.81 -19.54
CA VAL A 19 -61.50 16.11 -19.47
C VAL A 19 -60.91 15.63 -18.14
N ILE A 20 -61.62 15.88 -17.01
CA ILE A 20 -61.19 15.41 -15.68
C ILE A 20 -61.12 13.87 -15.67
N ILE A 21 -62.15 13.20 -16.18
CA ILE A 21 -62.17 11.72 -16.26
C ILE A 21 -61.02 11.19 -17.13
N ILE A 22 -60.77 11.79 -18.30
CA ILE A 22 -59.66 11.41 -19.18
C ILE A 22 -58.29 11.60 -18.48
N LEU A 23 -58.12 12.73 -17.76
CA LEU A 23 -56.92 12.98 -16.98
C LEU A 23 -56.74 11.94 -15.88
N PHE A 24 -57.83 11.58 -15.19
CA PHE A 24 -57.77 10.52 -14.16
C PHE A 24 -57.44 9.15 -14.74
N ILE A 25 -58.11 8.79 -15.86
CA ILE A 25 -57.81 7.52 -16.56
C ILE A 25 -56.37 7.50 -17.07
N GLY A 26 -55.91 8.62 -17.66
CA GLY A 26 -54.54 8.75 -18.15
C GLY A 26 -53.52 8.60 -17.01
N ARG A 27 -53.78 9.23 -15.85
CA ARG A 27 -52.92 9.11 -14.66
C ARG A 27 -52.94 7.70 -14.04
N LEU A 28 -54.11 7.06 -13.99
CA LEU A 28 -54.26 5.67 -13.56
C LEU A 28 -53.50 4.70 -14.51
N ALA A 29 -53.64 4.91 -15.81
CA ALA A 29 -52.93 4.12 -16.81
C ALA A 29 -51.40 4.33 -16.67
N GLN A 30 -50.93 5.55 -16.50
CA GLN A 30 -49.51 5.84 -16.20
C GLN A 30 -49.04 5.10 -14.95
N LEU A 31 -49.77 5.18 -13.85
CA LEU A 31 -49.42 4.53 -12.57
C LEU A 31 -49.45 3.01 -12.64
N GLN A 32 -50.32 2.42 -13.48
CA GLN A 32 -50.49 0.95 -13.56
C GLN A 32 -49.69 0.28 -14.66
N LEU A 33 -49.42 0.98 -15.77
CA LEU A 33 -48.82 0.40 -16.96
C LEU A 33 -47.38 0.86 -17.21
N TYR A 34 -47.02 2.08 -16.77
CA TYR A 34 -45.73 2.67 -17.09
C TYR A 34 -44.82 2.89 -15.88
N GLU A 35 -45.37 3.04 -14.68
CA GLU A 35 -44.58 3.19 -13.45
C GLU A 35 -44.59 1.88 -12.67
N ASP A 36 -43.43 1.23 -12.58
CA ASP A 36 -43.25 0.02 -11.76
C ASP A 36 -43.01 0.43 -10.30
N TYR A 37 -44.08 0.39 -9.49
CA TYR A 37 -44.01 0.63 -8.04
C TYR A 37 -43.72 -0.65 -7.23
N THR A 38 -43.49 -1.79 -7.87
CA THR A 38 -43.27 -3.07 -7.19
C THR A 38 -42.07 -2.97 -6.24
N GLY A 39 -40.97 -2.36 -6.69
CA GLY A 39 -39.79 -2.13 -5.86
C GLY A 39 -40.07 -1.22 -4.66
N VAL A 40 -40.83 -0.13 -4.85
CA VAL A 40 -41.19 0.79 -3.76
C VAL A 40 -42.16 0.12 -2.77
N ALA A 41 -43.10 -0.70 -3.26
CA ALA A 41 -44.02 -1.45 -2.42
C ALA A 41 -43.28 -2.54 -1.61
N GLU A 42 -42.32 -3.22 -2.23
CA GLU A 42 -41.45 -4.19 -1.58
C GLU A 42 -40.57 -3.52 -0.51
N ASP A 43 -39.94 -2.39 -0.80
CA ASP A 43 -39.11 -1.64 0.15
C ASP A 43 -39.93 -1.11 1.34
N ASN A 44 -41.23 -0.86 1.16
CA ASN A 44 -42.10 -0.48 2.26
C ASN A 44 -42.60 -1.66 3.09
N ALA A 45 -42.81 -2.83 2.46
CA ALA A 45 -43.32 -4.03 3.12
C ALA A 45 -42.20 -4.84 3.77
N PHE A 46 -40.96 -4.78 3.24
CA PHE A 46 -39.84 -5.56 3.72
C PHE A 46 -38.72 -4.68 4.29
N TYR A 47 -38.09 -5.19 5.32
CA TYR A 47 -36.81 -4.68 5.82
C TYR A 47 -35.73 -5.74 5.55
N ARG A 48 -34.83 -5.41 4.63
CA ARG A 48 -33.66 -6.25 4.32
C ARG A 48 -32.55 -5.92 5.31
N LYS A 49 -32.45 -6.70 6.37
CA LYS A 49 -31.41 -6.56 7.40
C LYS A 49 -30.14 -7.24 6.92
N PRO A 50 -29.01 -6.52 6.79
CA PRO A 50 -27.77 -7.14 6.35
C PRO A 50 -27.23 -8.11 7.40
N ILE A 51 -26.77 -9.28 6.94
CA ILE A 51 -25.95 -10.21 7.70
C ILE A 51 -24.53 -10.08 7.15
N TYR A 52 -23.63 -9.51 7.94
CA TYR A 52 -22.28 -9.24 7.47
C TYR A 52 -21.47 -10.53 7.32
N ALA A 53 -20.80 -10.66 6.17
CA ALA A 53 -19.86 -11.73 5.93
C ALA A 53 -18.59 -11.55 6.78
N PRO A 54 -18.03 -12.61 7.36
CA PRO A 54 -16.68 -12.54 7.91
C PRO A 54 -15.69 -12.36 6.77
N ARG A 55 -14.74 -11.42 6.95
CA ARG A 55 -13.66 -11.21 5.97
C ARG A 55 -12.69 -12.39 5.98
N GLY A 56 -12.09 -12.71 4.85
CA GLY A 56 -11.00 -13.67 4.73
C GLY A 56 -9.84 -13.36 5.69
N LEU A 57 -9.14 -14.34 6.16
CA LEU A 57 -7.97 -14.22 7.04
C LEU A 57 -6.72 -13.93 6.20
N ILE A 58 -5.68 -13.36 6.82
CA ILE A 58 -4.40 -13.12 6.15
C ILE A 58 -3.31 -13.85 6.91
N TYR A 59 -2.57 -14.69 6.20
CA TYR A 59 -1.47 -15.50 6.72
C TYR A 59 -0.13 -15.05 6.14
N ASP A 60 0.96 -15.30 6.88
CA ASP A 60 2.30 -15.20 6.35
C ASP A 60 2.63 -16.42 5.45
N ARG A 61 3.81 -16.42 4.80
CA ARG A 61 4.26 -17.51 3.92
C ARG A 61 4.42 -18.86 4.62
N ASN A 62 4.56 -18.86 5.95
CA ASN A 62 4.77 -20.03 6.80
C ASN A 62 3.48 -20.50 7.49
N GLY A 63 2.33 -19.88 7.17
CA GLY A 63 1.03 -20.18 7.76
C GLY A 63 0.76 -19.52 9.11
N LYS A 64 1.58 -18.56 9.55
CA LYS A 64 1.32 -17.76 10.75
C LYS A 64 0.19 -16.77 10.47
N LEU A 65 -0.82 -16.74 11.34
CA LEU A 65 -1.96 -15.85 11.21
C LEU A 65 -1.55 -14.40 11.49
N LEU A 66 -1.66 -13.52 10.49
CA LEU A 66 -1.32 -12.11 10.59
C LEU A 66 -2.53 -11.25 10.95
N VAL A 67 -3.64 -11.44 10.23
CA VAL A 67 -4.85 -10.63 10.38
C VAL A 67 -6.07 -11.55 10.51
N TYR A 68 -6.88 -11.30 11.53
CA TYR A 68 -8.06 -12.10 11.83
C TYR A 68 -9.28 -11.23 12.18
N ASN A 69 -10.43 -11.88 12.34
CA ASN A 69 -11.69 -11.23 12.67
C ASN A 69 -12.01 -11.43 14.16
N GLN A 70 -12.28 -10.34 14.85
CA GLN A 70 -12.79 -10.35 16.23
C GLN A 70 -14.27 -9.96 16.22
N PRO A 71 -15.17 -10.72 16.86
CA PRO A 71 -16.56 -10.32 17.01
C PRO A 71 -16.69 -8.99 17.74
N THR A 72 -17.62 -8.17 17.27
CA THR A 72 -17.99 -6.90 17.89
C THR A 72 -19.47 -6.64 17.69
N TYR A 73 -20.02 -5.71 18.43
CA TYR A 73 -21.45 -5.46 18.46
C TYR A 73 -21.73 -3.97 18.32
N ASP A 74 -22.63 -3.63 17.39
CA ASP A 74 -23.12 -2.25 17.25
C ASP A 74 -24.49 -2.15 17.92
N LEU A 75 -24.66 -1.15 18.80
CA LEU A 75 -25.95 -0.80 19.35
C LEU A 75 -26.67 0.12 18.37
N MET A 76 -27.80 -0.35 17.88
CA MET A 76 -28.65 0.34 16.92
C MET A 76 -29.86 0.95 17.64
N VAL A 77 -30.40 2.05 17.10
CA VAL A 77 -31.61 2.70 17.61
C VAL A 77 -32.61 3.00 16.49
N THR A 78 -33.87 2.64 16.69
CA THR A 78 -34.98 2.98 15.79
C THR A 78 -35.72 4.20 16.32
N MET A 79 -35.55 5.35 15.70
CA MET A 79 -36.06 6.64 16.20
C MET A 79 -37.59 6.69 16.31
N LYS A 80 -38.29 5.99 15.41
CA LYS A 80 -39.77 5.93 15.45
C LYS A 80 -40.26 5.18 16.68
N GLU A 81 -39.65 4.07 17.03
CA GLU A 81 -40.02 3.28 18.21
C GLU A 81 -39.86 4.11 19.48
N LEU A 82 -38.74 4.82 19.65
CA LEU A 82 -38.55 5.72 20.81
C LEU A 82 -39.61 6.84 20.88
N ARG A 83 -39.95 7.41 19.72
CA ARG A 83 -41.00 8.45 19.67
C ARG A 83 -42.37 7.89 20.00
N ASP A 84 -42.70 6.69 19.52
CA ASP A 84 -44.02 6.08 19.79
C ASP A 84 -44.16 5.69 21.28
N LEU A 85 -43.06 5.19 21.92
CA LEU A 85 -42.99 4.96 23.36
C LEU A 85 -43.18 6.24 24.17
N SER A 86 -42.52 7.32 23.79
CA SER A 86 -42.67 8.62 24.44
C SER A 86 -44.12 9.15 24.35
N LYS A 87 -44.78 8.98 23.19
CA LYS A 87 -46.18 9.34 23.00
C LYS A 87 -47.15 8.46 23.81
N ALA A 88 -46.78 7.20 24.04
CA ALA A 88 -47.57 6.27 24.87
C ALA A 88 -47.38 6.50 26.37
N GLY A 89 -46.55 7.45 26.79
CA GLY A 89 -46.26 7.74 28.18
C GLY A 89 -45.31 6.73 28.86
N THR A 90 -44.63 5.89 28.08
CA THR A 90 -43.69 4.89 28.58
C THR A 90 -42.29 5.11 27.97
N PRO A 91 -41.66 6.30 28.22
CA PRO A 91 -40.31 6.55 27.71
C PRO A 91 -39.31 5.59 28.36
N ILE A 92 -38.24 5.28 27.64
CA ILE A 92 -37.13 4.49 28.19
C ILE A 92 -36.37 5.28 29.27
N ASP A 93 -35.81 4.57 30.25
CA ASP A 93 -34.89 5.19 31.21
C ASP A 93 -33.52 5.40 30.56
N THR A 94 -33.29 6.65 30.14
CA THR A 94 -32.05 7.04 29.49
C THR A 94 -30.86 7.09 30.46
N MET A 95 -31.12 7.29 31.77
CA MET A 95 -30.04 7.32 32.77
C MET A 95 -29.53 5.90 33.06
N GLU A 96 -30.45 4.92 33.21
CA GLU A 96 -30.08 3.52 33.36
C GLU A 96 -29.28 3.04 32.12
N LEU A 97 -29.73 3.38 30.92
CA LEU A 97 -29.01 3.04 29.67
C LEU A 97 -27.61 3.69 29.62
N CYS A 98 -27.50 4.97 30.01
CA CYS A 98 -26.20 5.64 30.06
C CYS A 98 -25.27 4.98 31.05
N GLY A 99 -25.75 4.53 32.20
CA GLY A 99 -24.96 3.80 33.20
C GLY A 99 -24.42 2.49 32.67
N LEU A 100 -25.27 1.71 31.99
CA LEU A 100 -24.88 0.44 31.35
C LEU A 100 -23.85 0.62 30.23
N LEU A 101 -23.94 1.73 29.48
CA LEU A 101 -23.04 2.03 28.37
C LEU A 101 -21.76 2.77 28.80
N GLY A 102 -21.64 3.16 30.08
CA GLY A 102 -20.52 3.94 30.57
C GLY A 102 -20.41 5.34 29.95
N ILE A 103 -21.53 5.94 29.53
CA ILE A 103 -21.58 7.27 28.90
C ILE A 103 -22.36 8.29 29.75
N THR A 104 -22.03 9.57 29.58
CA THR A 104 -22.81 10.63 30.22
C THR A 104 -24.12 10.90 29.47
N HIS A 105 -25.10 11.46 30.16
CA HIS A 105 -26.37 11.89 29.53
C HIS A 105 -26.14 12.91 28.41
N GLN A 106 -25.14 13.79 28.55
CA GLN A 106 -24.76 14.73 27.48
C GLN A 106 -24.29 14.02 26.24
N GLN A 107 -23.40 13.01 26.39
CA GLN A 107 -22.92 12.18 25.27
C GLN A 107 -24.06 11.40 24.59
N PHE A 108 -25.04 10.94 25.37
CA PHE A 108 -26.27 10.35 24.82
C PHE A 108 -27.02 11.34 23.93
N CYS A 109 -27.29 12.55 24.44
CA CYS A 109 -27.98 13.60 23.69
C CYS A 109 -27.22 14.00 22.42
N ASP A 110 -25.91 14.15 22.51
CA ASP A 110 -25.05 14.50 21.36
C ASP A 110 -25.11 13.43 20.26
N ARG A 111 -25.07 12.15 20.63
CA ARG A 111 -25.24 11.03 19.69
C ARG A 111 -26.61 11.02 19.03
N MET A 112 -27.68 11.26 19.82
CA MET A 112 -29.04 11.35 19.29
C MET A 112 -29.22 12.53 18.33
N ALA A 113 -28.59 13.67 18.63
CA ALA A 113 -28.55 14.83 17.74
C ALA A 113 -27.79 14.55 16.45
N TYR A 114 -26.60 13.89 16.54
CA TYR A 114 -25.80 13.46 15.38
C TYR A 114 -26.62 12.56 14.45
N ILE A 115 -27.29 11.53 15.00
CA ILE A 115 -28.10 10.58 14.22
C ILE A 115 -29.21 11.33 13.43
N LYS A 116 -29.84 12.34 14.02
CA LYS A 116 -30.92 13.12 13.38
C LYS A 116 -30.43 14.14 12.35
N ASP A 117 -29.16 14.52 12.37
CA ASP A 117 -28.60 15.50 11.43
C ASP A 117 -28.34 14.86 10.06
N ARG A 118 -29.25 15.09 9.12
CA ARG A 118 -29.16 14.56 7.75
C ARG A 118 -27.94 15.04 6.96
N ARG A 119 -27.28 16.11 7.38
CA ARG A 119 -26.04 16.59 6.74
C ARG A 119 -24.86 15.72 7.12
N LYS A 120 -24.90 15.12 8.33
CA LYS A 120 -23.87 14.21 8.84
C LYS A 120 -24.24 12.74 8.60
N ASN A 121 -25.55 12.44 8.68
CA ASN A 121 -26.11 11.10 8.45
C ASN A 121 -27.10 11.14 7.28
N TYR A 122 -26.61 11.09 6.06
CA TYR A 122 -27.44 11.16 4.84
C TYR A 122 -28.30 9.91 4.62
N GLY A 123 -28.00 8.81 5.30
CA GLY A 123 -28.83 7.59 5.35
C GLY A 123 -29.90 7.61 6.44
N TYR A 124 -30.11 8.75 7.13
CA TYR A 124 -31.05 8.84 8.21
C TYR A 124 -32.48 8.50 7.80
N SER A 125 -33.04 7.51 8.45
CA SER A 125 -34.47 7.16 8.42
C SER A 125 -34.98 6.99 9.85
N GLN A 126 -36.21 7.42 10.09
CA GLN A 126 -36.84 7.17 11.38
C GLN A 126 -37.30 5.72 11.56
N LEU A 127 -37.48 5.01 10.45
CA LEU A 127 -38.02 3.65 10.36
C LEU A 127 -36.97 2.56 10.40
N THR A 128 -35.71 2.90 10.07
CA THR A 128 -34.62 1.95 10.03
C THR A 128 -33.71 2.11 11.25
N PRO A 129 -33.18 1.02 11.80
CA PRO A 129 -32.17 1.09 12.85
C PRO A 129 -30.98 1.96 12.43
N GLN A 130 -30.60 2.89 13.30
CA GLN A 130 -29.47 3.80 13.13
C GLN A 130 -28.38 3.45 14.13
N ARG A 131 -27.12 3.60 13.79
CA ARG A 131 -26.00 3.30 14.70
C ARG A 131 -25.97 4.32 15.84
N PHE A 132 -26.21 3.88 17.06
CA PHE A 132 -26.10 4.68 18.27
C PHE A 132 -24.69 4.59 18.88
N MET A 133 -24.19 3.38 19.03
CA MET A 133 -22.85 3.12 19.54
C MET A 133 -22.24 1.93 18.80
N THR A 134 -21.00 2.07 18.35
CA THR A 134 -20.31 1.02 17.57
C THR A 134 -19.28 0.30 18.43
N GLN A 135 -18.98 -0.92 18.06
CA GLN A 135 -17.82 -1.67 18.57
C GLN A 135 -17.87 -1.87 20.10
N LEU A 136 -19.01 -2.34 20.60
CA LEU A 136 -19.10 -2.82 21.96
C LEU A 136 -18.22 -4.06 22.12
N SER A 137 -17.50 -4.13 23.24
CA SER A 137 -16.77 -5.33 23.62
C SER A 137 -17.73 -6.51 23.88
N PRO A 138 -17.26 -7.76 23.83
CA PRO A 138 -18.09 -8.89 24.25
C PRO A 138 -18.63 -8.76 25.68
N GLU A 139 -17.85 -8.16 26.59
CA GLU A 139 -18.24 -7.91 27.97
C GLU A 139 -19.33 -6.84 28.07
N ASP A 140 -19.18 -5.68 27.40
CA ASP A 140 -20.20 -4.62 27.35
C ASP A 140 -21.48 -5.16 26.71
N TYR A 141 -21.35 -5.98 25.66
CA TYR A 141 -22.49 -6.63 25.03
C TYR A 141 -23.23 -7.57 25.98
N ALA A 142 -22.51 -8.42 26.71
CA ALA A 142 -23.13 -9.37 27.64
C ALA A 142 -23.95 -8.64 28.72
N MET A 143 -23.38 -7.58 29.33
CA MET A 143 -24.09 -6.74 30.30
C MET A 143 -25.32 -6.06 29.69
N LEU A 144 -25.21 -5.52 28.49
CA LEU A 144 -26.30 -4.84 27.82
C LEU A 144 -27.41 -5.81 27.41
N GLN A 145 -27.06 -7.02 26.96
CA GLN A 145 -28.00 -8.03 26.47
C GLN A 145 -28.99 -8.47 27.54
N GLU A 146 -28.58 -8.58 28.79
CA GLU A 146 -29.45 -8.94 29.92
C GLU A 146 -30.55 -7.87 30.15
N HIS A 147 -30.20 -6.60 29.89
CA HIS A 147 -31.08 -5.47 30.14
C HIS A 147 -31.79 -4.94 28.89
N LEU A 148 -31.45 -5.44 27.68
CA LEU A 148 -31.92 -4.87 26.41
C LEU A 148 -33.47 -4.84 26.29
N ARG A 149 -34.15 -5.78 26.92
CA ARG A 149 -35.64 -5.79 26.98
C ARG A 149 -36.24 -4.55 27.63
N LYS A 150 -35.52 -3.84 28.50
CA LYS A 150 -35.96 -2.60 29.15
C LYS A 150 -35.87 -1.39 28.20
N PHE A 151 -35.13 -1.54 27.08
CA PHE A 151 -34.86 -0.45 26.14
C PHE A 151 -35.45 -0.73 24.76
N PRO A 152 -36.78 -0.86 24.62
CA PRO A 152 -37.37 -1.08 23.32
C PRO A 152 -37.03 0.07 22.38
N GLY A 153 -36.77 -0.26 21.11
CA GLY A 153 -36.22 0.67 20.13
C GLY A 153 -34.69 0.61 20.00
N PHE A 154 -34.02 -0.07 20.93
CA PHE A 154 -32.60 -0.44 20.78
C PHE A 154 -32.45 -1.90 20.38
N THR A 155 -31.54 -2.17 19.46
CA THR A 155 -31.23 -3.51 18.94
C THR A 155 -29.74 -3.69 18.76
N ILE A 156 -29.28 -4.93 18.74
CA ILE A 156 -27.87 -5.24 18.50
C ILE A 156 -27.71 -5.73 17.06
N GLN A 157 -26.64 -5.29 16.44
CA GLN A 157 -26.15 -5.77 15.16
C GLN A 157 -24.74 -6.35 15.31
N ASN A 158 -24.60 -7.61 14.97
CA ASN A 158 -23.31 -8.28 15.00
C ASN A 158 -22.43 -7.76 13.86
N ARG A 159 -21.17 -7.53 14.17
CA ARG A 159 -20.13 -7.09 13.26
C ARG A 159 -18.83 -7.84 13.54
N THR A 160 -17.87 -7.68 12.67
CA THR A 160 -16.49 -8.11 12.90
C THR A 160 -15.55 -6.93 12.77
N LEU A 161 -14.55 -6.87 13.67
CA LEU A 161 -13.41 -5.98 13.55
C LEU A 161 -12.20 -6.76 13.06
N ARG A 162 -11.36 -6.12 12.27
CA ARG A 162 -10.03 -6.62 11.98
C ARG A 162 -9.15 -6.53 13.21
N ASN A 163 -8.31 -7.51 13.40
CA ASN A 163 -7.30 -7.50 14.45
C ASN A 163 -5.98 -8.07 13.90
N TYR A 164 -4.86 -7.66 14.49
CA TYR A 164 -3.52 -7.97 14.02
C TYR A 164 -2.76 -8.69 15.13
N ASN A 165 -2.19 -9.87 14.82
CA ASN A 165 -1.43 -10.66 15.80
C ASN A 165 -0.04 -10.11 16.07
N TYR A 166 0.50 -9.33 15.12
CA TYR A 166 1.86 -8.78 15.21
C TYR A 166 1.83 -7.26 15.09
N PRO A 167 2.65 -6.54 15.87
CA PRO A 167 2.70 -5.07 15.83
C PRO A 167 3.54 -4.53 14.64
N CYS A 168 3.54 -5.21 13.52
CA CYS A 168 4.35 -4.90 12.34
C CYS A 168 3.55 -5.03 11.05
N GLY A 169 4.14 -4.63 9.93
CA GLY A 169 3.56 -4.77 8.59
C GLY A 169 2.44 -3.79 8.27
N ALA A 170 2.28 -2.69 9.01
CA ALA A 170 1.16 -1.76 8.82
C ALA A 170 1.01 -1.25 7.38
N HIS A 171 2.12 -0.90 6.72
CA HIS A 171 2.11 -0.43 5.34
C HIS A 171 1.76 -1.52 4.30
N VAL A 172 2.01 -2.79 4.64
CA VAL A 172 1.78 -3.94 3.76
C VAL A 172 0.39 -4.49 3.95
N LEU A 173 0.05 -4.81 5.20
CA LEU A 173 -1.25 -5.40 5.55
C LEU A 173 -2.37 -4.40 5.27
N GLY A 174 -2.12 -3.13 5.56
CA GLY A 174 -3.10 -2.08 5.39
C GLY A 174 -4.13 -2.04 6.53
N SER A 175 -5.18 -1.27 6.31
CA SER A 175 -6.26 -1.07 7.28
C SER A 175 -7.62 -1.03 6.61
N ILE A 176 -8.68 -1.28 7.37
CA ILE A 176 -10.06 -1.06 6.93
C ILE A 176 -10.60 0.26 7.49
N GLY A 177 -11.49 0.88 6.75
CA GLY A 177 -12.16 2.10 7.17
C GLY A 177 -13.63 2.10 6.76
N GLU A 178 -14.42 3.00 7.35
CA GLU A 178 -15.81 3.21 6.93
C GLU A 178 -15.84 3.76 5.49
N VAL A 179 -16.72 3.20 4.66
CA VAL A 179 -16.85 3.58 3.26
C VAL A 179 -17.29 5.04 3.12
N SER A 180 -16.65 5.74 2.20
CA SER A 180 -17.00 7.10 1.82
C SER A 180 -18.18 7.12 0.86
N LYS A 181 -18.88 8.27 0.78
CA LYS A 181 -19.96 8.49 -0.21
C LYS A 181 -19.50 8.15 -1.64
N ARG A 182 -18.29 8.53 -1.99
CA ARG A 182 -17.71 8.25 -3.32
C ARG A 182 -17.53 6.75 -3.60
N GLN A 183 -17.22 5.95 -2.59
CA GLN A 183 -17.11 4.48 -2.74
C GLN A 183 -18.50 3.87 -2.94
N ILE A 184 -19.51 4.31 -2.20
CA ILE A 184 -20.90 3.87 -2.37
C ILE A 184 -21.43 4.21 -3.77
N GLU A 185 -21.12 5.40 -4.29
CA GLU A 185 -21.51 5.81 -5.65
C GLU A 185 -20.83 4.98 -6.76
N ARG A 186 -19.63 4.43 -6.49
CA ARG A 186 -18.86 3.62 -7.44
C ARG A 186 -19.20 2.14 -7.42
N ASP A 187 -19.55 1.62 -6.25
CA ASP A 187 -19.87 0.20 -6.05
C ASP A 187 -21.13 0.09 -5.21
N SER A 188 -22.21 -0.35 -5.84
CA SER A 188 -23.54 -0.53 -5.23
C SER A 188 -23.59 -1.65 -4.18
N TYR A 189 -22.52 -2.42 -4.04
CA TYR A 189 -22.37 -3.39 -2.96
C TYR A 189 -22.40 -2.70 -1.58
N TYR A 190 -21.74 -1.55 -1.47
CA TYR A 190 -21.57 -0.86 -0.19
C TYR A 190 -22.78 -0.03 0.20
N ARG A 191 -23.06 -0.05 1.51
CA ARG A 191 -24.04 0.79 2.17
C ARG A 191 -23.35 1.71 3.20
N LEU A 192 -24.00 2.78 3.57
CA LEU A 192 -23.48 3.69 4.60
C LEU A 192 -23.21 2.91 5.90
N GLY A 193 -21.98 3.03 6.39
CA GLY A 193 -21.53 2.35 7.59
C GLY A 193 -20.88 0.99 7.36
N ASP A 194 -20.73 0.55 6.12
CA ASP A 194 -19.90 -0.61 5.81
C ASP A 194 -18.42 -0.27 5.95
N TYR A 195 -17.60 -1.29 6.10
CA TYR A 195 -16.14 -1.18 6.13
C TYR A 195 -15.55 -1.75 4.85
N ALA A 196 -14.52 -1.08 4.33
CA ALA A 196 -13.74 -1.52 3.18
C ALA A 196 -12.26 -1.29 3.44
N GLY A 197 -11.40 -1.99 2.69
CA GLY A 197 -9.96 -1.76 2.69
C GLY A 197 -9.62 -0.33 2.27
N SER A 198 -8.74 0.32 3.02
CA SER A 198 -8.30 1.70 2.77
C SER A 198 -6.94 1.77 2.09
N ASP A 199 -6.09 0.80 2.35
CA ASP A 199 -4.70 0.72 1.88
C ASP A 199 -4.16 -0.72 1.96
N GLY A 200 -2.95 -0.94 1.48
CA GLY A 200 -2.25 -2.22 1.54
C GLY A 200 -3.03 -3.39 0.94
N LEU A 201 -2.79 -4.59 1.45
CA LEU A 201 -3.46 -5.83 1.02
C LEU A 201 -4.97 -5.79 1.24
N GLU A 202 -5.43 -5.14 2.33
CA GLU A 202 -6.86 -4.98 2.60
C GLU A 202 -7.59 -4.25 1.47
N LEU A 203 -6.93 -3.27 0.80
CA LEU A 203 -7.50 -2.58 -0.36
C LEU A 203 -7.29 -3.35 -1.65
N THR A 204 -6.08 -3.88 -1.88
CA THR A 204 -5.74 -4.58 -3.12
C THR A 204 -6.63 -5.80 -3.34
N TYR A 205 -6.89 -6.55 -2.28
CA TYR A 205 -7.70 -7.79 -2.29
C TYR A 205 -9.07 -7.59 -1.63
N GLU A 206 -9.63 -6.36 -1.68
CA GLU A 206 -10.91 -6.05 -1.04
C GLU A 206 -12.03 -6.98 -1.49
N LYS A 207 -12.13 -7.30 -2.79
CA LYS A 207 -13.21 -8.13 -3.33
C LYS A 207 -13.15 -9.58 -2.83
N GLU A 208 -11.95 -10.13 -2.76
CA GLU A 208 -11.69 -11.47 -2.27
C GLU A 208 -11.89 -11.54 -0.76
N LEU A 209 -11.35 -10.56 -0.03
CA LEU A 209 -11.40 -10.54 1.43
C LEU A 209 -12.78 -10.23 1.99
N ARG A 210 -13.58 -9.36 1.36
CA ARG A 210 -14.86 -8.89 1.93
C ARG A 210 -15.95 -9.96 1.99
N GLY A 211 -15.90 -10.98 1.12
CA GLY A 211 -16.95 -11.95 0.92
C GLY A 211 -18.25 -11.33 0.38
N GLU A 212 -19.36 -12.03 0.55
CA GLU A 212 -20.67 -11.55 0.16
C GLU A 212 -21.61 -11.50 1.37
N ASN A 213 -22.17 -10.33 1.64
CA ASN A 213 -23.13 -10.16 2.72
C ASN A 213 -24.43 -10.94 2.44
N GLY A 214 -24.99 -11.53 3.48
CA GLY A 214 -26.32 -12.09 3.47
C GLY A 214 -27.38 -11.04 3.76
N GLU A 215 -28.65 -11.45 3.67
CA GLU A 215 -29.80 -10.62 4.00
C GLU A 215 -30.86 -11.44 4.73
N GLU A 216 -31.35 -10.91 5.85
CA GLU A 216 -32.53 -11.39 6.56
C GLU A 216 -33.71 -10.52 6.14
N ILE A 217 -34.78 -11.12 5.59
CA ILE A 217 -35.95 -10.39 5.11
C ILE A 217 -37.03 -10.38 6.19
N LEU A 218 -37.27 -9.19 6.74
CA LEU A 218 -38.24 -8.96 7.80
C LEU A 218 -39.48 -8.23 7.26
N LEU A 219 -40.68 -8.70 7.65
CA LEU A 219 -41.96 -8.06 7.33
C LEU A 219 -42.15 -6.80 8.17
N ARG A 220 -42.65 -5.72 7.54
CA ARG A 220 -43.06 -4.50 8.21
C ARG A 220 -44.55 -4.25 8.04
N ASP A 221 -45.21 -3.78 9.10
CA ASP A 221 -46.56 -3.24 8.99
C ASP A 221 -46.56 -1.83 8.38
N SER A 222 -47.74 -1.31 8.08
CA SER A 222 -47.96 0.06 7.55
C SER A 222 -47.39 1.17 8.46
N ARG A 223 -47.07 0.86 9.71
CA ARG A 223 -46.43 1.76 10.68
C ARG A 223 -44.90 1.52 10.74
N GLY A 224 -44.36 0.62 9.93
CA GLY A 224 -42.90 0.28 9.86
C GLY A 224 -42.40 -0.60 11.00
N ARG A 225 -43.29 -1.24 11.78
CA ARG A 225 -42.89 -2.14 12.87
C ARG A 225 -42.63 -3.52 12.30
N ILE A 226 -41.56 -4.17 12.76
CA ILE A 226 -41.18 -5.53 12.35
C ILE A 226 -42.21 -6.50 12.94
N GLN A 227 -42.80 -7.33 12.08
CA GLN A 227 -43.82 -8.33 12.44
C GLN A 227 -43.23 -9.76 12.51
N GLY A 228 -42.06 -9.99 11.92
CA GLY A 228 -41.42 -11.28 11.90
C GLY A 228 -40.61 -11.49 10.63
N ARG A 229 -40.08 -12.71 10.46
CA ARG A 229 -39.37 -13.11 9.24
C ARG A 229 -40.36 -13.35 8.10
N TYR A 230 -40.00 -12.94 6.91
CA TYR A 230 -40.78 -13.23 5.71
C TYR A 230 -40.70 -14.72 5.38
N LYS A 231 -41.84 -15.40 5.20
CA LYS A 231 -41.95 -16.82 4.91
C LYS A 231 -41.05 -17.69 5.81
N ASP A 232 -41.02 -17.39 7.11
CA ASP A 232 -40.22 -18.11 8.12
C ASP A 232 -38.72 -18.16 7.80
N GLY A 233 -38.20 -17.18 7.02
CA GLY A 233 -36.80 -17.07 6.66
C GLY A 233 -36.37 -17.90 5.44
N SER A 234 -37.32 -18.51 4.72
CA SER A 234 -37.00 -19.32 3.51
C SER A 234 -36.45 -18.49 2.36
N GLN A 235 -36.55 -17.19 2.41
CA GLN A 235 -36.02 -16.23 1.43
C GLN A 235 -34.77 -15.48 1.94
N ASP A 236 -34.31 -15.79 3.14
CA ASP A 236 -33.09 -15.22 3.69
C ASP A 236 -31.88 -15.73 2.87
N ARG A 237 -30.91 -14.85 2.66
CA ARG A 237 -29.65 -15.20 2.01
C ARG A 237 -28.54 -15.23 3.07
N MET A 238 -27.92 -16.39 3.23
CA MET A 238 -26.78 -16.52 4.14
C MET A 238 -25.55 -15.79 3.58
N PRO A 239 -24.70 -15.22 4.43
CA PRO A 239 -23.47 -14.60 4.00
C PRO A 239 -22.46 -15.66 3.53
N THR A 240 -21.65 -15.31 2.54
CA THR A 240 -20.49 -16.11 2.11
C THR A 240 -19.22 -15.46 2.63
N ALA A 241 -18.43 -16.20 3.40
CA ALA A 241 -17.16 -15.70 3.94
C ALA A 241 -16.20 -15.27 2.82
N GLY A 242 -15.36 -14.28 3.11
CA GLY A 242 -14.27 -13.89 2.22
C GLY A 242 -13.21 -14.99 2.09
N ILE A 243 -12.40 -14.89 1.05
CA ILE A 243 -11.32 -15.83 0.73
C ILE A 243 -10.09 -15.44 1.57
N ASP A 244 -9.47 -16.43 2.18
CA ASP A 244 -8.22 -16.27 2.93
C ASP A 244 -7.05 -16.02 1.97
N ILE A 245 -6.09 -15.20 2.40
CA ILE A 245 -4.89 -14.87 1.62
C ILE A 245 -3.66 -15.35 2.37
N THR A 246 -2.83 -16.13 1.68
CA THR A 246 -1.47 -16.43 2.14
C THR A 246 -0.51 -15.46 1.47
N THR A 247 0.17 -14.65 2.27
CA THR A 247 1.15 -13.69 1.77
C THR A 247 2.52 -14.32 1.58
N THR A 248 3.37 -13.64 0.83
CA THR A 248 4.78 -14.00 0.66
C THR A 248 5.66 -13.53 1.81
N LEU A 249 5.11 -12.73 2.74
CA LEU A 249 5.85 -12.17 3.88
C LEU A 249 6.32 -13.26 4.84
N ASP A 250 7.53 -13.11 5.32
CA ASP A 250 8.05 -13.78 6.50
C ASP A 250 7.93 -12.82 7.70
N VAL A 251 6.99 -13.09 8.59
CA VAL A 251 6.68 -12.16 9.68
C VAL A 251 7.85 -11.98 10.65
N ASP A 252 8.68 -13.00 10.84
CA ASP A 252 9.86 -12.89 11.72
C ASP A 252 10.89 -11.94 11.12
N LEU A 253 11.12 -12.03 9.80
CA LEU A 253 11.98 -11.10 9.08
C LEU A 253 11.38 -9.67 9.07
N GLN A 254 10.07 -9.54 8.87
CA GLN A 254 9.38 -8.25 8.90
C GLN A 254 9.54 -7.55 10.25
N MET A 255 9.36 -8.28 11.37
CA MET A 255 9.54 -7.73 12.71
C MET A 255 10.97 -7.24 12.94
N ILE A 256 11.97 -8.03 12.59
CA ILE A 256 13.39 -7.65 12.71
C ILE A 256 13.70 -6.43 11.83
N ALA A 257 13.17 -6.37 10.61
CA ALA A 257 13.38 -5.25 9.71
C ALA A 257 12.80 -3.93 10.30
N GLU A 258 11.61 -3.96 10.87
CA GLU A 258 11.00 -2.79 11.50
C GLU A 258 11.74 -2.40 12.80
N GLU A 259 12.17 -3.38 13.58
CA GLU A 259 12.96 -3.16 14.79
C GLU A 259 14.32 -2.48 14.49
N LEU A 260 15.00 -2.92 13.43
CA LEU A 260 16.24 -2.32 12.97
C LEU A 260 16.06 -0.91 12.39
N LEU A 261 14.86 -0.57 11.92
CA LEU A 261 14.51 0.78 11.46
C LEU A 261 14.09 1.71 12.60
N HIS A 262 13.88 1.22 13.81
CA HIS A 262 13.47 2.06 14.94
C HIS A 262 14.42 3.27 15.11
N GLY A 263 13.86 4.47 15.34
CA GLY A 263 14.62 5.73 15.47
C GLY A 263 15.32 6.21 14.20
N LYS A 264 14.98 5.64 13.03
CA LYS A 264 15.54 5.99 11.71
C LYS A 264 14.41 6.29 10.73
N ILE A 265 14.67 7.09 9.71
CA ILE A 265 13.75 7.25 8.58
C ILE A 265 14.32 6.48 7.41
N GLY A 266 13.53 5.56 6.83
CA GLY A 266 14.03 4.74 5.74
C GLY A 266 13.16 3.52 5.45
N SER A 267 13.73 2.57 4.72
CA SER A 267 13.05 1.33 4.35
C SER A 267 14.00 0.16 4.14
N ILE A 268 13.46 -1.05 4.31
CA ILE A 268 14.09 -2.33 4.00
C ILE A 268 13.13 -3.11 3.12
N VAL A 269 13.60 -3.61 1.99
CA VAL A 269 12.85 -4.51 1.12
C VAL A 269 13.68 -5.75 0.87
N ALA A 270 13.12 -6.92 1.11
CA ALA A 270 13.72 -8.21 0.84
C ALA A 270 12.83 -9.01 -0.11
N ILE A 271 13.41 -9.60 -1.14
CA ILE A 271 12.72 -10.35 -2.21
C ILE A 271 13.41 -11.71 -2.37
N GLU A 272 12.65 -12.77 -2.58
CA GLU A 272 13.17 -14.05 -3.04
C GLU A 272 13.48 -13.97 -4.54
N PRO A 273 14.76 -14.05 -4.97
CA PRO A 273 15.11 -13.78 -6.36
C PRO A 273 14.41 -14.69 -7.37
N ALA A 274 14.28 -15.96 -7.05
CA ALA A 274 13.74 -16.97 -7.97
C ALA A 274 12.26 -16.80 -8.28
N THR A 275 11.49 -16.25 -7.34
CA THR A 275 10.01 -16.18 -7.41
C THR A 275 9.46 -14.76 -7.48
N GLY A 276 10.26 -13.74 -7.12
CA GLY A 276 9.76 -12.36 -6.97
C GLY A 276 8.93 -12.14 -5.68
N GLU A 277 8.78 -13.17 -4.84
CA GLU A 277 8.08 -13.08 -3.57
C GLU A 277 8.73 -12.06 -2.62
N ILE A 278 7.95 -11.10 -2.12
CA ILE A 278 8.43 -10.13 -1.14
C ILE A 278 8.45 -10.78 0.24
N LEU A 279 9.65 -10.98 0.77
CA LEU A 279 9.89 -11.61 2.07
C LEU A 279 9.65 -10.65 3.23
N ALA A 280 10.04 -9.39 3.04
CA ALA A 280 9.78 -8.29 3.97
C ALA A 280 9.75 -6.96 3.23
N MET A 281 8.88 -6.05 3.67
CA MET A 281 8.78 -4.68 3.16
C MET A 281 8.49 -3.73 4.32
N ALA A 282 9.55 -3.27 4.97
CA ALA A 282 9.49 -2.36 6.10
C ALA A 282 9.73 -0.91 5.67
N SER A 283 8.94 0.00 6.21
CA SER A 283 9.08 1.45 6.03
C SER A 283 8.95 2.12 7.39
N ASN A 284 9.84 3.04 7.73
CA ASN A 284 9.78 3.77 8.99
C ASN A 284 9.92 5.29 8.75
N PRO A 285 9.18 6.17 9.45
CA PRO A 285 8.28 5.86 10.56
C PRO A 285 7.09 4.98 10.17
N THR A 286 6.66 4.16 11.13
CA THR A 286 5.52 3.25 11.02
C THR A 286 4.65 3.35 12.27
N TRP A 287 3.62 2.54 12.36
CA TRP A 287 2.73 2.43 13.52
C TRP A 287 2.32 0.98 13.74
N ASN A 288 1.90 0.66 14.97
CA ASN A 288 1.25 -0.63 15.22
C ASN A 288 -0.10 -0.66 14.48
N PRO A 289 -0.34 -1.61 13.57
CA PRO A 289 -1.58 -1.64 12.77
C PRO A 289 -2.85 -1.69 13.63
N SER A 290 -2.79 -2.22 14.85
CA SER A 290 -3.92 -2.26 15.79
C SER A 290 -4.39 -0.87 16.22
N LEU A 291 -3.59 0.19 16.10
CA LEU A 291 -3.99 1.57 16.41
C LEU A 291 -5.02 2.12 15.41
N LEU A 292 -5.10 1.56 14.21
CA LEU A 292 -6.09 1.95 13.22
C LEU A 292 -7.30 1.03 13.18
N VAL A 293 -7.53 0.27 14.25
CA VAL A 293 -8.69 -0.61 14.41
C VAL A 293 -9.73 0.06 15.30
N GLY A 294 -10.96 0.00 14.86
CA GLY A 294 -12.10 0.36 15.70
C GLY A 294 -12.08 1.80 16.18
N ARG A 295 -12.35 2.00 17.48
CA ARG A 295 -12.41 3.34 18.11
C ARG A 295 -11.04 4.02 18.14
N LEU A 296 -9.96 3.25 18.28
CA LEU A 296 -8.59 3.76 18.30
C LEU A 296 -8.25 4.52 17.00
N ARG A 297 -8.82 4.10 15.87
CA ARG A 297 -8.64 4.80 14.59
C ARG A 297 -9.00 6.29 14.67
N SER A 298 -10.10 6.62 15.35
CA SER A 298 -10.55 8.01 15.47
C SER A 298 -9.58 8.88 16.27
N GLU A 299 -8.84 8.28 17.19
CA GLU A 299 -7.83 8.95 18.01
C GLU A 299 -6.49 9.04 17.26
N TYR A 300 -5.98 7.92 16.77
CA TYR A 300 -4.61 7.83 16.23
C TYR A 300 -4.49 8.28 14.77
N TYR A 301 -5.52 8.14 13.94
CA TYR A 301 -5.45 8.54 12.54
C TYR A 301 -5.09 10.04 12.36
N PRO A 302 -5.73 11.00 13.08
CA PRO A 302 -5.33 12.40 13.00
C PRO A 302 -3.90 12.66 13.51
N ILE A 303 -3.45 11.93 14.53
CA ILE A 303 -2.09 12.06 15.08
C ILE A 303 -1.08 11.64 14.02
N LEU A 304 -1.25 10.47 13.43
CA LEU A 304 -0.38 9.95 12.37
C LEU A 304 -0.40 10.82 11.12
N GLN A 305 -1.57 11.34 10.75
CA GLN A 305 -1.73 12.18 9.56
C GLN A 305 -1.01 13.53 9.70
N ASN A 306 -0.99 14.11 10.90
CA ASN A 306 -0.38 15.41 11.18
C ASN A 306 1.09 15.31 11.60
N ASP A 307 1.66 14.10 11.72
CA ASP A 307 3.07 13.93 12.05
C ASP A 307 3.96 14.36 10.88
N SER A 308 4.90 15.28 11.20
CA SER A 308 5.86 15.84 10.24
C SER A 308 6.79 14.79 9.61
N THR A 309 6.99 13.66 10.27
CA THR A 309 7.83 12.54 9.80
C THR A 309 7.11 11.65 8.78
N LYS A 310 5.80 11.90 8.55
CA LYS A 310 4.95 11.26 7.55
C LYS A 310 4.90 9.73 7.69
N PRO A 311 4.35 9.19 8.79
CA PRO A 311 4.24 7.75 8.99
C PRO A 311 3.47 7.03 7.88
N PHE A 312 2.41 7.66 7.32
CA PHE A 312 1.63 7.05 6.23
C PHE A 312 2.37 6.92 4.89
N LEU A 313 3.54 7.54 4.74
CA LEU A 313 4.34 7.36 3.53
C LEU A 313 5.06 6.01 3.57
N ASN A 314 4.63 5.06 2.75
CA ASN A 314 5.40 3.85 2.51
C ASN A 314 6.65 4.19 1.68
N ARG A 315 7.80 4.29 2.34
CA ARG A 315 9.06 4.65 1.70
C ARG A 315 9.60 3.55 0.79
N ALA A 316 9.23 2.32 1.05
CA ALA A 316 9.65 1.19 0.21
C ALA A 316 9.12 1.29 -1.22
N THR A 317 7.88 1.78 -1.39
CA THR A 317 7.18 1.87 -2.68
C THR A 317 7.08 3.29 -3.21
N GLY A 318 7.05 4.29 -2.33
CA GLY A 318 6.79 5.70 -2.65
C GLY A 318 7.97 6.65 -2.43
N GLY A 319 9.03 6.23 -1.73
CA GLY A 319 10.26 6.99 -1.57
C GLY A 319 11.09 6.97 -2.85
N LEU A 320 11.53 8.14 -3.32
CA LEU A 320 12.36 8.27 -4.52
C LEU A 320 13.77 8.71 -4.11
N TYR A 321 14.74 7.86 -4.37
CA TYR A 321 16.13 8.08 -3.98
C TYR A 321 17.06 7.89 -5.17
N SER A 322 18.10 8.72 -5.24
CA SER A 322 19.22 8.41 -6.14
C SER A 322 19.93 7.15 -5.63
N PRO A 323 20.12 6.12 -6.46
CA PRO A 323 20.73 4.86 -6.02
C PRO A 323 22.21 4.98 -5.64
N GLY A 324 22.87 6.05 -6.09
CA GLY A 324 24.29 6.28 -5.83
C GLY A 324 25.16 5.13 -6.36
N SER A 325 26.20 4.79 -5.61
CA SER A 325 27.16 3.76 -6.03
C SER A 325 26.60 2.34 -6.21
N THR A 326 25.38 2.04 -5.75
CA THR A 326 24.73 0.76 -6.05
C THR A 326 24.42 0.63 -7.54
N PHE A 327 24.12 1.74 -8.21
CA PHE A 327 23.86 1.81 -9.64
C PHE A 327 25.06 1.38 -10.52
N LYS A 328 26.28 1.44 -9.98
CA LYS A 328 27.51 1.10 -10.72
C LYS A 328 27.52 -0.35 -11.23
N THR A 329 26.89 -1.27 -10.52
CA THR A 329 26.77 -2.66 -10.93
C THR A 329 25.93 -2.82 -12.19
N LEU A 330 24.78 -2.11 -12.26
CA LEU A 330 23.92 -2.06 -13.45
C LEU A 330 24.60 -1.33 -14.60
N GLN A 331 25.28 -0.23 -14.28
CA GLN A 331 26.10 0.51 -15.24
C GLN A 331 27.18 -0.36 -15.87
N ALA A 332 27.86 -1.21 -15.09
CA ALA A 332 28.84 -2.17 -15.58
C ALA A 332 28.22 -3.15 -16.58
N LEU A 333 27.09 -3.77 -16.21
CA LEU A 333 26.37 -4.73 -17.03
C LEU A 333 25.97 -4.13 -18.39
N VAL A 334 25.34 -2.96 -18.39
CA VAL A 334 24.91 -2.29 -19.62
C VAL A 334 26.11 -1.87 -20.49
N CYS A 335 27.18 -1.37 -19.88
CA CYS A 335 28.35 -0.95 -20.64
C CYS A 335 29.17 -2.13 -21.24
N LEU A 336 29.15 -3.28 -20.56
CA LEU A 336 29.68 -4.53 -21.10
C LEU A 336 28.84 -5.02 -22.30
N GLU A 337 27.52 -5.02 -22.17
CA GLU A 337 26.61 -5.45 -23.24
C GLU A 337 26.72 -4.55 -24.47
N GLN A 338 26.82 -3.26 -24.27
CA GLN A 338 26.95 -2.29 -25.37
C GLN A 338 28.38 -2.20 -25.95
N GLY A 339 29.35 -2.95 -25.41
CA GLY A 339 30.73 -2.95 -25.90
C GLY A 339 31.52 -1.67 -25.61
N GLY A 340 31.04 -0.85 -24.65
CA GLY A 340 31.78 0.32 -24.18
C GLY A 340 33.02 -0.03 -23.37
N ILE A 341 32.99 -1.19 -22.72
CA ILE A 341 34.14 -1.84 -22.03
C ILE A 341 34.11 -3.34 -22.24
N THR A 342 35.22 -3.98 -21.88
CA THR A 342 35.34 -5.44 -21.77
C THR A 342 35.69 -5.81 -20.33
N PRO A 343 35.59 -7.09 -19.93
CA PRO A 343 36.00 -7.54 -18.59
C PRO A 343 37.47 -7.19 -18.26
N HIS A 344 38.32 -7.07 -19.26
CA HIS A 344 39.75 -6.76 -19.11
C HIS A 344 40.09 -5.27 -19.16
N THR A 345 39.08 -4.41 -19.34
CA THR A 345 39.29 -2.94 -19.39
C THR A 345 39.83 -2.42 -18.07
N LYS A 346 40.88 -1.63 -18.12
CA LYS A 346 41.46 -0.94 -16.97
C LYS A 346 41.53 0.56 -17.21
N PHE A 347 41.22 1.37 -16.20
CA PHE A 347 41.34 2.81 -16.25
C PHE A 347 42.24 3.33 -15.13
N ALA A 348 43.01 4.38 -15.42
CA ALA A 348 43.79 5.06 -14.40
C ALA A 348 42.90 5.89 -13.47
N CYS A 349 43.23 5.91 -12.18
CA CYS A 349 42.57 6.70 -11.16
C CYS A 349 43.64 7.43 -10.32
N SER A 350 43.54 8.77 -10.25
CA SER A 350 44.42 9.62 -9.45
C SER A 350 43.78 10.02 -8.11
N GLY A 351 42.82 9.22 -7.61
CA GLY A 351 42.14 9.47 -6.34
C GLY A 351 41.34 10.77 -6.32
N PRO A 352 41.44 11.56 -5.26
CA PRO A 352 40.69 12.81 -5.09
C PRO A 352 41.01 13.88 -6.15
N ASN A 353 42.15 13.75 -6.85
CA ASN A 353 42.58 14.68 -7.89
C ASN A 353 41.99 14.37 -9.28
N THR A 354 41.31 13.24 -9.43
CA THR A 354 40.72 12.86 -10.73
C THR A 354 39.55 13.78 -11.07
N LYS A 355 39.53 14.26 -12.32
CA LYS A 355 38.44 15.09 -12.88
C LYS A 355 37.78 14.36 -14.05
N PRO A 356 36.49 14.60 -14.37
CA PRO A 356 35.57 15.56 -13.72
C PRO A 356 34.89 15.02 -12.47
N ILE A 357 35.06 13.73 -12.12
CA ILE A 357 34.50 13.07 -10.93
C ILE A 357 35.65 12.58 -10.06
N LYS A 358 35.69 13.00 -8.82
CA LYS A 358 36.70 12.61 -7.83
C LYS A 358 36.45 11.19 -7.34
N CYS A 359 37.53 10.44 -7.09
CA CYS A 359 37.44 9.22 -6.31
C CYS A 359 37.42 9.56 -4.82
N THR A 360 36.58 8.85 -4.07
CA THR A 360 36.44 9.02 -2.62
C THR A 360 37.20 7.96 -1.82
N HIS A 361 37.82 7.01 -2.51
CA HIS A 361 38.54 5.88 -1.90
C HIS A 361 40.00 5.88 -2.33
N HIS A 362 40.86 5.29 -1.50
CA HIS A 362 42.25 5.03 -1.81
C HIS A 362 42.41 3.59 -2.29
N HIS A 363 42.91 3.38 -3.49
CA HIS A 363 43.15 2.07 -4.10
C HIS A 363 44.25 2.13 -5.15
N GLY A 364 44.68 1.00 -5.64
CA GLY A 364 45.67 0.89 -6.72
C GLY A 364 45.25 1.52 -8.05
N SER A 365 46.17 1.75 -8.95
CA SER A 365 45.91 2.27 -10.29
C SER A 365 46.94 1.65 -11.29
N PRO A 366 46.51 1.21 -12.48
CA PRO A 366 45.13 1.26 -13.02
C PRO A 366 44.21 0.25 -12.37
N VAL A 367 42.89 0.50 -12.43
CA VAL A 367 41.81 -0.26 -11.76
C VAL A 367 41.13 -1.16 -12.79
N SER A 368 40.92 -2.44 -12.49
CA SER A 368 40.06 -3.36 -13.24
C SER A 368 38.59 -3.16 -12.92
N LEU A 369 37.68 -3.83 -13.63
CA LEU A 369 36.24 -3.72 -13.39
C LEU A 369 35.87 -4.26 -11.99
N GLU A 370 36.34 -5.44 -11.61
CA GLU A 370 36.08 -6.05 -10.31
C GLU A 370 36.60 -5.17 -9.16
N GLU A 371 37.85 -4.65 -9.29
CA GLU A 371 38.43 -3.72 -8.34
C GLU A 371 37.63 -2.39 -8.26
N ALA A 372 37.15 -1.89 -9.40
CA ALA A 372 36.34 -0.68 -9.46
C ALA A 372 34.97 -0.86 -8.77
N ILE A 373 34.37 -2.04 -8.82
CA ILE A 373 33.17 -2.39 -8.07
C ILE A 373 33.51 -2.51 -6.58
N GLN A 374 34.56 -3.27 -6.24
CA GLN A 374 35.05 -3.50 -4.88
C GLN A 374 35.32 -2.19 -4.14
N GLU A 375 36.11 -1.30 -4.74
CA GLU A 375 36.54 -0.02 -4.15
C GLU A 375 35.59 1.14 -4.48
N SER A 376 34.52 0.87 -5.20
CA SER A 376 33.55 1.88 -5.61
C SER A 376 34.16 3.08 -6.37
N CYS A 377 35.10 2.83 -7.30
CA CYS A 377 35.86 3.85 -8.01
C CYS A 377 34.97 4.73 -8.94
N ASN A 378 34.74 5.99 -8.57
CA ASN A 378 33.93 6.91 -9.37
C ASN A 378 34.52 7.23 -10.75
N PRO A 379 35.85 7.51 -10.89
CA PRO A 379 36.45 7.78 -12.20
C PRO A 379 36.34 6.63 -13.18
N PHE A 380 36.45 5.39 -12.72
CA PHE A 380 36.26 4.21 -13.58
C PHE A 380 34.86 4.21 -14.21
N PHE A 381 33.83 4.37 -13.40
CA PHE A 381 32.44 4.36 -13.88
C PHE A 381 32.07 5.57 -14.73
N TRP A 382 32.68 6.72 -14.46
CA TRP A 382 32.58 7.86 -15.37
C TRP A 382 33.15 7.56 -16.75
N LEU A 383 34.38 7.02 -16.81
CA LEU A 383 35.01 6.70 -18.07
C LEU A 383 34.26 5.60 -18.83
N THR A 384 33.81 4.57 -18.12
CA THR A 384 32.93 3.52 -18.65
C THR A 384 31.68 4.11 -19.32
N TYR A 385 30.97 4.98 -18.62
CA TYR A 385 29.78 5.65 -19.14
C TYR A 385 30.07 6.54 -20.35
N LYS A 386 31.12 7.36 -20.24
CA LYS A 386 31.56 8.21 -21.33
C LYS A 386 31.92 7.42 -22.59
N THR A 387 32.76 6.37 -22.46
CA THR A 387 33.18 5.52 -23.57
C THR A 387 31.97 4.88 -24.25
N THR A 388 31.01 4.38 -23.47
CA THR A 388 29.77 3.77 -24.00
C THR A 388 28.93 4.76 -24.79
N LEU A 389 28.69 5.96 -24.27
CA LEU A 389 27.83 6.93 -24.92
C LEU A 389 28.48 7.62 -26.12
N GLU A 390 29.80 7.83 -26.09
CA GLU A 390 30.55 8.57 -27.12
C GLU A 390 31.21 7.66 -28.16
N ARG A 391 31.03 6.33 -28.10
CA ARG A 391 31.70 5.33 -28.97
C ARG A 391 31.58 5.62 -30.48
N ASP A 392 30.41 6.13 -30.92
CA ASP A 392 30.15 6.44 -32.33
C ASP A 392 30.33 7.93 -32.64
N GLY A 393 30.92 8.68 -31.71
CA GLY A 393 30.98 10.13 -31.74
C GLY A 393 29.60 10.81 -31.54
N TYR A 394 29.54 12.10 -31.82
CA TYR A 394 28.30 12.86 -31.60
C TYR A 394 27.36 12.85 -32.82
N GLY A 395 27.92 12.89 -34.03
CA GLY A 395 27.13 13.04 -35.28
C GLY A 395 26.50 14.43 -35.41
N GLU A 396 25.73 14.64 -36.47
CA GLU A 396 24.97 15.86 -36.69
C GLU A 396 23.89 16.00 -35.59
N GLY A 397 23.79 17.17 -35.01
CA GLY A 397 22.82 17.45 -33.94
C GLY A 397 22.98 16.59 -32.67
N ASN A 398 24.12 15.92 -32.48
CA ASN A 398 24.39 14.95 -31.42
C ASN A 398 23.53 13.66 -31.52
N GLU A 399 22.97 13.34 -32.68
CA GLU A 399 22.01 12.22 -32.80
C GLU A 399 22.64 10.84 -32.56
N LYS A 400 23.91 10.62 -32.91
CA LYS A 400 24.60 9.35 -32.61
C LYS A 400 24.76 9.17 -31.08
N PHE A 401 25.20 10.21 -30.40
CA PHE A 401 25.31 10.21 -28.95
C PHE A 401 23.97 9.99 -28.27
N LYS A 402 22.91 10.64 -28.74
CA LYS A 402 21.54 10.47 -28.22
C LYS A 402 20.99 9.06 -28.46
N ALA A 403 21.30 8.47 -29.62
CA ALA A 403 20.92 7.08 -29.91
C ALA A 403 21.58 6.10 -28.91
N ASN A 404 22.88 6.29 -28.63
CA ASN A 404 23.57 5.51 -27.61
C ASN A 404 22.99 5.74 -26.20
N TYR A 405 22.62 6.98 -25.86
CA TYR A 405 21.95 7.29 -24.60
C TYR A 405 20.58 6.64 -24.51
N ARG A 406 19.76 6.65 -25.57
CA ARG A 406 18.43 5.98 -25.59
C ARG A 406 18.59 4.49 -25.36
N ARG A 407 19.54 3.83 -26.05
CA ARG A 407 19.82 2.42 -25.87
C ARG A 407 20.29 2.11 -24.45
N TRP A 408 21.24 2.90 -23.91
CA TRP A 408 21.68 2.78 -22.52
C TRP A 408 20.49 2.88 -21.55
N ARG A 409 19.60 3.85 -21.78
CA ARG A 409 18.41 4.04 -20.96
C ARG A 409 17.46 2.85 -21.05
N GLU A 410 17.20 2.33 -22.22
CA GLU A 410 16.33 1.15 -22.43
C GLU A 410 16.88 -0.06 -21.69
N ASP A 411 18.18 -0.30 -21.77
CA ASP A 411 18.82 -1.41 -21.06
C ASP A 411 18.76 -1.23 -19.54
N ILE A 412 18.93 0.01 -19.02
CA ILE A 412 18.73 0.29 -17.60
C ILE A 412 17.27 0.07 -17.16
N LEU A 413 16.30 0.49 -17.98
CA LEU A 413 14.88 0.24 -17.66
C LEU A 413 14.54 -1.25 -17.63
N SER A 414 15.22 -2.09 -18.41
CA SER A 414 14.97 -3.54 -18.46
C SER A 414 15.24 -4.26 -17.14
N PHE A 415 15.95 -3.64 -16.20
CA PHE A 415 16.11 -4.14 -14.82
C PHE A 415 14.88 -3.86 -13.93
N GLY A 416 13.77 -3.35 -14.46
CA GLY A 416 12.57 -2.99 -13.71
C GLY A 416 12.66 -1.64 -13.01
N LEU A 417 13.57 -0.75 -13.45
CA LEU A 417 13.78 0.58 -12.87
C LEU A 417 13.03 1.67 -13.64
N GLY A 418 12.72 2.78 -12.98
CA GLY A 418 12.24 4.00 -13.62
C GLY A 418 10.75 4.02 -13.99
N PHE A 419 10.01 2.97 -13.74
CA PHE A 419 8.56 2.87 -13.95
C PHE A 419 7.92 1.97 -12.89
N LYS A 420 6.62 2.15 -12.65
CA LYS A 420 5.85 1.26 -11.78
C LYS A 420 5.41 0.02 -12.57
N TRP A 421 5.48 -1.13 -11.93
CA TRP A 421 4.91 -2.37 -12.47
C TRP A 421 3.38 -2.33 -12.40
N THR A 422 2.71 -2.69 -13.49
CA THR A 422 1.23 -2.73 -13.59
C THR A 422 0.67 -4.11 -13.24
N ASP A 423 1.53 -5.11 -13.24
CA ASP A 423 1.27 -6.52 -12.96
C ASP A 423 1.65 -6.93 -11.51
N SER A 424 2.00 -5.97 -10.66
CA SER A 424 2.26 -6.16 -9.24
C SER A 424 1.01 -5.88 -8.40
N ASP A 425 0.82 -6.68 -7.36
CA ASP A 425 -0.22 -6.50 -6.35
C ASP A 425 0.18 -5.54 -5.22
N VAL A 426 1.38 -4.98 -5.29
CA VAL A 426 1.91 -4.07 -4.27
C VAL A 426 1.24 -2.70 -4.36
N PHE A 427 0.61 -2.30 -3.26
CA PHE A 427 -0.05 -1.01 -3.17
C PHE A 427 0.93 0.18 -3.13
N GLY A 428 0.57 1.26 -3.81
CA GLY A 428 1.28 2.53 -3.70
C GLY A 428 2.60 2.64 -4.45
N LEU A 429 2.87 1.76 -5.41
CA LEU A 429 4.05 1.84 -6.27
C LEU A 429 4.12 3.18 -7.00
N LYS A 430 5.31 3.78 -7.00
CA LYS A 430 5.65 5.00 -7.75
C LYS A 430 6.58 4.69 -8.91
N ASP A 431 6.48 5.50 -9.96
CA ASP A 431 7.50 5.52 -10.99
C ASP A 431 8.82 6.01 -10.40
N GLY A 432 9.94 5.44 -10.85
CA GLY A 432 11.23 6.08 -10.71
C GLY A 432 11.43 7.17 -11.76
N ALA A 433 12.63 7.71 -11.85
CA ALA A 433 12.99 8.66 -12.90
C ALA A 433 14.34 8.31 -13.53
N ILE A 434 14.34 8.07 -14.83
CA ILE A 434 15.54 8.04 -15.68
C ILE A 434 15.17 8.85 -16.91
N TYR A 435 15.69 10.06 -17.01
CA TYR A 435 15.22 11.02 -18.00
C TYR A 435 15.41 10.51 -19.42
N ARG A 436 14.46 10.88 -20.29
CA ARG A 436 14.55 10.62 -21.74
C ARG A 436 15.48 11.66 -22.39
N ALA A 437 16.06 11.32 -23.54
CA ALA A 437 16.88 12.26 -24.32
C ALA A 437 16.12 13.55 -24.64
N GLU A 438 14.84 13.43 -24.94
CA GLU A 438 13.94 14.56 -25.24
C GLU A 438 13.73 15.50 -24.03
N THR A 439 13.85 14.97 -22.81
CA THR A 439 13.82 15.80 -21.59
C THR A 439 15.08 16.66 -21.48
N TYR A 440 16.26 16.07 -21.74
CA TYR A 440 17.51 16.82 -21.79
C TYR A 440 17.53 17.84 -22.94
N ASP A 441 16.94 17.50 -24.09
CA ASP A 441 16.78 18.45 -25.21
C ASP A 441 15.94 19.66 -24.83
N LYS A 442 14.91 19.48 -23.99
CA LYS A 442 14.11 20.60 -23.45
C LYS A 442 14.86 21.45 -22.45
N ILE A 443 15.68 20.83 -21.58
CA ILE A 443 16.41 21.52 -20.51
C ILE A 443 17.63 22.27 -21.06
N TYR A 444 18.42 21.64 -21.90
CA TYR A 444 19.72 22.13 -22.34
C TYR A 444 19.79 22.54 -23.82
N GLY A 445 18.70 22.32 -24.59
CA GLY A 445 18.67 22.47 -26.05
C GLY A 445 19.25 21.25 -26.78
N LYS A 446 18.81 21.03 -28.03
CA LYS A 446 19.11 19.81 -28.81
C LYS A 446 20.60 19.49 -29.00
N ARG A 447 21.48 20.50 -28.92
CA ARG A 447 22.95 20.35 -29.03
C ARG A 447 23.67 20.71 -27.73
N GLY A 448 22.95 21.09 -26.68
CA GLY A 448 23.47 21.65 -25.45
C GLY A 448 23.99 20.65 -24.44
N TRP A 449 23.70 19.34 -24.60
CA TRP A 449 24.10 18.34 -23.62
C TRP A 449 24.96 17.22 -24.22
N LYS A 450 25.86 16.74 -23.39
CA LYS A 450 26.88 15.74 -23.70
C LYS A 450 27.04 14.81 -22.49
N SER A 451 27.86 13.76 -22.61
CA SER A 451 28.18 12.88 -21.49
C SER A 451 28.62 13.65 -20.23
N LEU A 452 29.44 14.71 -20.40
CA LEU A 452 29.89 15.56 -19.30
C LEU A 452 28.75 16.30 -18.59
N THR A 453 27.71 16.73 -19.33
CA THR A 453 26.53 17.40 -18.77
C THR A 453 25.76 16.50 -17.82
N ILE A 454 25.63 15.22 -18.19
CA ILE A 454 24.88 14.18 -17.45
C ILE A 454 25.80 13.20 -16.71
N ARG A 455 27.03 13.63 -16.38
CA ARG A 455 28.04 12.75 -15.76
C ARG A 455 27.61 12.10 -14.46
N SER A 456 26.71 12.75 -13.69
CA SER A 456 26.20 12.23 -12.42
C SER A 456 25.46 10.90 -12.58
N ASN A 457 24.83 10.68 -13.75
CA ASN A 457 24.15 9.41 -14.05
C ASN A 457 25.10 8.21 -14.01
N SER A 458 26.40 8.42 -14.33
CA SER A 458 27.40 7.35 -14.32
C SER A 458 27.62 6.70 -12.95
N ILE A 459 27.28 7.41 -11.90
CA ILE A 459 27.41 6.97 -10.51
C ILE A 459 26.07 6.93 -9.77
N GLY A 460 24.95 6.89 -10.52
CA GLY A 460 23.62 6.77 -9.98
C GLY A 460 23.15 7.99 -9.19
N GLN A 461 23.58 9.19 -9.57
CA GLN A 461 23.14 10.46 -9.02
C GLN A 461 22.52 11.35 -10.11
N GLY A 462 22.17 12.58 -9.79
CA GLY A 462 21.53 13.49 -10.74
C GLY A 462 20.06 13.09 -10.99
N GLU A 463 19.75 12.84 -12.24
CA GLU A 463 18.37 12.58 -12.69
C GLU A 463 17.97 11.10 -12.66
N VAL A 464 18.72 10.25 -11.94
CA VAL A 464 18.40 8.85 -11.69
C VAL A 464 17.76 8.72 -10.31
N LEU A 465 16.47 8.40 -10.28
CA LEU A 465 15.70 8.16 -9.06
C LEU A 465 15.00 6.80 -9.13
N VAL A 466 15.11 6.04 -8.06
CA VAL A 466 14.48 4.71 -7.93
C VAL A 466 13.79 4.58 -6.58
N THR A 467 12.84 3.67 -6.48
CA THR A 467 12.26 3.27 -5.20
C THR A 467 13.08 2.12 -4.57
N PRO A 468 13.05 1.95 -3.24
CA PRO A 468 13.76 0.84 -2.59
C PRO A 468 13.35 -0.54 -3.08
N ILE A 469 12.06 -0.75 -3.41
CA ILE A 469 11.62 -2.02 -3.99
C ILE A 469 12.21 -2.26 -5.39
N GLN A 470 12.34 -1.22 -6.22
CA GLN A 470 13.03 -1.32 -7.50
C GLN A 470 14.51 -1.66 -7.32
N LEU A 471 15.14 -1.12 -6.28
CA LEU A 471 16.53 -1.41 -5.97
C LEU A 471 16.73 -2.87 -5.50
N ALA A 472 15.81 -3.38 -4.65
CA ALA A 472 15.81 -4.79 -4.24
C ALA A 472 15.59 -5.72 -5.45
N ASN A 473 14.69 -5.36 -6.36
CA ASN A 473 14.47 -6.08 -7.60
C ASN A 473 15.73 -6.08 -8.49
N ALA A 474 16.44 -4.96 -8.60
CA ALA A 474 17.71 -4.92 -9.35
C ALA A 474 18.77 -5.88 -8.77
N ALA A 475 18.81 -6.05 -7.43
CA ALA A 475 19.66 -7.08 -6.81
C ALA A 475 19.20 -8.50 -7.19
N ALA A 476 17.88 -8.75 -7.24
CA ALA A 476 17.31 -10.02 -7.68
C ALA A 476 17.66 -10.32 -9.16
N VAL A 477 17.59 -9.32 -10.05
CA VAL A 477 18.00 -9.46 -11.46
C VAL A 477 19.45 -9.92 -11.57
N ILE A 478 20.34 -9.29 -10.79
CA ILE A 478 21.77 -9.67 -10.80
C ILE A 478 21.93 -11.09 -10.24
N ALA A 479 21.26 -11.44 -9.16
CA ALA A 479 21.27 -12.76 -8.55
C ALA A 479 20.83 -13.87 -9.53
N ASN A 480 19.85 -13.57 -10.37
CA ASN A 480 19.25 -14.48 -11.34
C ASN A 480 19.96 -14.51 -12.71
N ASN A 481 21.07 -13.80 -12.86
CA ASN A 481 21.78 -13.69 -14.15
C ASN A 481 20.91 -13.13 -15.29
N GLY A 482 20.04 -12.13 -14.99
CA GLY A 482 19.38 -11.33 -16.01
C GLY A 482 17.86 -11.41 -16.09
N TYR A 483 17.19 -12.01 -15.13
CA TYR A 483 15.72 -11.97 -15.10
C TYR A 483 15.17 -11.61 -13.73
N TYR A 484 13.90 -11.18 -13.71
CA TYR A 484 13.12 -11.06 -12.49
C TYR A 484 11.67 -11.48 -12.75
N ILE A 485 11.00 -11.88 -11.69
CA ILE A 485 9.55 -11.99 -11.64
C ILE A 485 9.06 -10.76 -10.92
N THR A 486 7.99 -10.12 -11.43
CA THR A 486 7.47 -8.89 -10.82
C THR A 486 7.24 -9.09 -9.32
N PRO A 487 7.82 -8.23 -8.46
CA PRO A 487 7.66 -8.35 -7.01
C PRO A 487 6.19 -8.33 -6.59
N HIS A 488 5.79 -9.29 -5.73
CA HIS A 488 4.41 -9.49 -5.32
C HIS A 488 4.29 -9.94 -3.86
N LEU A 489 3.09 -9.80 -3.29
CA LEU A 489 2.78 -10.08 -1.89
C LEU A 489 1.84 -11.28 -1.69
N ASN A 490 1.05 -11.68 -2.69
CA ASN A 490 0.19 -12.85 -2.60
C ASN A 490 0.95 -14.09 -3.08
N LYS A 491 0.93 -15.14 -2.29
CA LYS A 491 1.53 -16.42 -2.65
C LYS A 491 0.60 -17.20 -3.59
N CYS A 492 0.66 -16.85 -4.87
CA CYS A 492 -0.16 -17.42 -5.92
C CYS A 492 0.68 -17.79 -7.14
N ASP A 493 0.55 -19.02 -7.63
CA ASP A 493 1.35 -19.53 -8.75
C ASP A 493 1.18 -18.72 -10.04
N SER A 494 0.00 -18.11 -10.26
CA SER A 494 -0.24 -17.28 -11.44
C SER A 494 0.63 -16.02 -11.52
N LEU A 495 1.16 -15.53 -10.39
CA LEU A 495 2.08 -14.39 -10.36
C LEU A 495 3.50 -14.74 -10.77
N LEU A 496 3.86 -16.03 -10.74
CA LEU A 496 5.17 -16.52 -11.20
C LEU A 496 5.33 -16.42 -12.71
N ASP A 497 4.24 -16.30 -13.46
CA ASP A 497 4.26 -16.13 -14.92
C ASP A 497 4.69 -14.70 -15.34
N ASN A 498 4.72 -13.74 -14.42
CA ASN A 498 5.12 -12.34 -14.67
C ASN A 498 6.66 -12.20 -14.72
N ARG A 499 7.30 -12.98 -15.59
CA ARG A 499 8.74 -13.00 -15.77
C ARG A 499 9.19 -11.99 -16.83
N HIS A 500 10.24 -11.24 -16.50
CA HIS A 500 10.88 -10.24 -17.34
C HIS A 500 12.37 -10.54 -17.51
N GLU A 501 12.90 -10.31 -18.70
CA GLU A 501 14.31 -10.48 -19.00
C GLU A 501 14.98 -9.10 -19.13
N ALA A 502 16.16 -8.96 -18.54
CA ALA A 502 16.99 -7.78 -18.76
C ALA A 502 17.71 -7.87 -20.13
N ASN A 503 17.88 -6.72 -20.79
CA ASN A 503 18.55 -6.62 -22.10
C ASN A 503 20.07 -6.78 -22.00
N VAL A 504 20.54 -7.69 -21.15
CA VAL A 504 21.97 -7.91 -20.90
C VAL A 504 22.26 -9.40 -20.92
N SER A 505 23.20 -9.79 -21.76
CA SER A 505 23.64 -11.19 -21.96
C SER A 505 24.17 -11.79 -20.66
N ARG A 506 23.81 -13.03 -20.38
CA ARG A 506 24.18 -13.78 -19.17
C ARG A 506 25.71 -13.79 -18.89
N LYS A 507 26.53 -13.83 -19.92
CA LYS A 507 28.00 -13.84 -19.83
C LYS A 507 28.64 -12.67 -19.08
N HIS A 508 27.89 -11.56 -18.89
CA HIS A 508 28.40 -10.36 -18.23
C HIS A 508 28.13 -10.33 -16.72
N TYR A 509 27.26 -11.21 -16.22
CA TYR A 509 26.90 -11.22 -14.81
C TYR A 509 28.00 -11.71 -13.90
N ASP A 510 28.75 -12.76 -14.32
CA ASP A 510 29.78 -13.38 -13.48
C ASP A 510 30.83 -12.37 -12.99
N VAL A 511 31.32 -11.49 -13.87
CA VAL A 511 32.34 -10.49 -13.51
C VAL A 511 31.76 -9.42 -12.55
N VAL A 512 30.50 -9.08 -12.70
CA VAL A 512 29.83 -8.09 -11.80
C VAL A 512 29.52 -8.74 -10.45
N GLN A 513 29.05 -9.97 -10.43
CA GLN A 513 28.82 -10.76 -9.22
C GLN A 513 30.14 -11.00 -8.45
N GLU A 514 31.23 -11.28 -9.14
CA GLU A 514 32.57 -11.36 -8.54
C GLU A 514 32.94 -10.04 -7.87
N GLY A 515 32.77 -8.90 -8.57
CA GLY A 515 33.00 -7.57 -8.00
C GLY A 515 32.12 -7.29 -6.77
N MET A 516 30.83 -7.67 -6.81
CA MET A 516 29.89 -7.51 -5.68
C MET A 516 30.26 -8.40 -4.48
N TRP A 517 30.73 -9.62 -4.72
CA TRP A 517 31.24 -10.48 -3.66
C TRP A 517 32.49 -9.86 -3.03
N ARG A 518 33.45 -9.36 -3.84
CA ARG A 518 34.64 -8.67 -3.33
C ARG A 518 34.30 -7.43 -2.47
N VAL A 519 33.23 -6.70 -2.77
CA VAL A 519 32.76 -5.60 -1.91
C VAL A 519 32.53 -6.08 -0.48
N CYS A 520 31.89 -7.25 -0.31
CA CYS A 520 31.56 -7.81 0.99
C CYS A 520 32.73 -8.54 1.64
N GLU A 521 33.63 -9.14 0.86
CA GLU A 521 34.75 -9.93 1.36
C GLU A 521 35.98 -9.07 1.68
N TYR A 522 36.30 -8.10 0.83
CA TYR A 522 37.56 -7.32 0.89
C TYR A 522 37.36 -5.81 0.79
N GLY A 523 36.18 -5.35 0.33
CA GLY A 523 35.91 -3.97 -0.07
C GLY A 523 35.13 -3.17 0.98
N THR A 524 34.29 -2.26 0.50
CA THR A 524 33.61 -1.25 1.33
C THR A 524 32.63 -1.82 2.35
N ALA A 525 32.22 -3.08 2.25
CA ALA A 525 31.30 -3.75 3.20
C ALA A 525 31.97 -4.83 4.06
N HIS A 526 33.27 -5.07 3.91
CA HIS A 526 33.98 -6.21 4.51
C HIS A 526 33.86 -6.28 6.03
N TYR A 527 33.71 -5.16 6.70
CA TYR A 527 33.67 -5.08 8.15
C TYR A 527 32.48 -5.85 8.77
N TYR A 528 31.42 -6.02 8.00
CA TYR A 528 30.17 -6.67 8.44
C TYR A 528 29.90 -7.99 7.71
N LYS A 529 30.93 -8.61 7.15
CA LYS A 529 30.77 -9.90 6.47
C LYS A 529 30.23 -10.96 7.42
N LEU A 530 29.34 -11.81 6.90
CA LEU A 530 28.77 -12.92 7.63
C LEU A 530 29.72 -14.12 7.58
N PRO A 531 30.04 -14.75 8.71
CA PRO A 531 30.84 -15.97 8.74
C PRO A 531 30.19 -17.07 7.89
N ASN A 532 30.98 -17.75 7.09
CA ASN A 532 30.54 -18.90 6.26
C ASN A 532 29.42 -18.61 5.26
N LEU A 533 29.18 -17.35 4.92
CA LEU A 533 28.17 -16.96 3.92
C LEU A 533 28.76 -16.00 2.89
N ALA A 534 28.78 -16.42 1.64
CA ALA A 534 29.17 -15.55 0.54
C ALA A 534 28.00 -14.60 0.18
N VAL A 535 28.15 -13.32 0.50
CA VAL A 535 27.21 -12.26 0.18
C VAL A 535 27.74 -11.44 -0.99
N CYS A 536 26.91 -11.18 -1.98
CA CYS A 536 27.17 -10.24 -3.06
C CYS A 536 26.42 -8.94 -2.79
N GLY A 537 27.13 -7.81 -2.68
CA GLY A 537 26.46 -6.54 -2.35
C GLY A 537 27.20 -5.31 -2.84
N LYS A 538 26.57 -4.17 -2.72
CA LYS A 538 27.17 -2.88 -3.02
C LYS A 538 26.66 -1.81 -2.06
N THR A 539 27.59 -1.07 -1.47
CA THR A 539 27.29 0.12 -0.66
C THR A 539 27.02 1.32 -1.55
N GLY A 540 26.08 2.15 -1.14
CA GLY A 540 25.78 3.44 -1.75
C GLY A 540 25.78 4.56 -0.71
N THR A 541 26.23 5.71 -1.12
CA THR A 541 26.13 6.96 -0.36
C THR A 541 25.69 8.03 -1.33
N THR A 542 24.56 8.66 -1.05
CA THR A 542 23.94 9.61 -1.98
C THR A 542 23.81 10.96 -1.34
N ASP A 543 24.35 11.98 -2.00
CA ASP A 543 24.27 13.35 -1.52
C ASP A 543 22.81 13.81 -1.38
N ASN A 544 22.55 14.52 -0.31
CA ASN A 544 21.27 15.14 -0.03
C ASN A 544 21.48 16.63 0.20
N SER A 545 20.77 17.47 -0.55
CA SER A 545 20.84 18.95 -0.43
C SER A 545 20.32 19.49 0.91
N HIS A 546 19.57 18.66 1.67
CA HIS A 546 18.87 19.08 2.89
C HIS A 546 19.36 18.36 4.15
N GLY A 547 20.50 17.69 4.10
CA GLY A 547 21.02 16.98 5.27
C GLY A 547 22.27 16.15 5.00
N LYS A 548 22.54 15.19 5.88
CA LYS A 548 23.59 14.20 5.65
C LYS A 548 23.23 13.34 4.42
N PRO A 549 24.21 12.71 3.76
CA PRO A 549 23.92 11.76 2.69
C PRO A 549 22.99 10.63 3.14
N HIS A 550 22.25 10.05 2.19
CA HIS A 550 21.50 8.83 2.45
C HIS A 550 22.43 7.62 2.44
N SER A 551 22.25 6.72 3.41
CA SER A 551 22.95 5.46 3.52
C SER A 551 22.18 4.38 2.77
N ILE A 552 22.82 3.74 1.79
CA ILE A 552 22.18 2.74 0.92
C ILE A 552 23.03 1.49 0.88
N PHE A 553 22.39 0.34 0.86
CA PHE A 553 22.97 -0.94 0.54
C PHE A 553 21.97 -1.76 -0.26
N PHE A 554 22.47 -2.49 -1.27
CA PHE A 554 21.70 -3.56 -1.90
C PHE A 554 22.60 -4.76 -2.14
N GLY A 555 22.01 -5.96 -2.22
CA GLY A 555 22.75 -7.17 -2.43
C GLY A 555 21.88 -8.41 -2.34
N TYR A 556 22.50 -9.57 -2.40
CA TYR A 556 21.82 -10.86 -2.31
C TYR A 556 22.72 -11.91 -1.66
N ALA A 557 22.10 -12.96 -1.16
CA ALA A 557 22.76 -14.08 -0.53
C ALA A 557 21.94 -15.39 -0.63
N PRO A 558 22.58 -16.57 -0.57
CA PRO A 558 24.01 -16.81 -0.81
C PRO A 558 24.43 -16.43 -2.24
N ARG A 559 25.72 -16.28 -2.50
CA ARG A 559 26.24 -16.06 -3.86
C ARG A 559 25.81 -17.18 -4.80
N GLU A 560 26.00 -18.41 -4.34
CA GLU A 560 25.51 -19.60 -5.03
C GLU A 560 24.08 -19.90 -4.57
N ASN A 561 23.15 -20.12 -5.50
CA ASN A 561 21.74 -20.38 -5.22
C ASN A 561 21.07 -19.30 -4.33
N PRO A 562 20.95 -18.06 -4.82
CA PRO A 562 20.43 -16.93 -4.05
C PRO A 562 19.02 -17.18 -3.48
N LYS A 563 18.83 -16.85 -2.19
CA LYS A 563 17.58 -17.01 -1.45
C LYS A 563 16.95 -15.70 -1.04
N ILE A 564 17.74 -14.66 -0.94
CA ILE A 564 17.29 -13.32 -0.54
C ILE A 564 18.06 -12.26 -1.32
N ALA A 565 17.35 -11.35 -1.97
CA ALA A 565 17.84 -10.08 -2.47
C ALA A 565 17.27 -8.96 -1.59
N ILE A 566 18.10 -8.01 -1.19
CA ILE A 566 17.72 -7.00 -0.22
C ILE A 566 18.20 -5.61 -0.64
N ALA A 567 17.39 -4.59 -0.35
CA ALA A 567 17.77 -3.19 -0.41
C ALA A 567 17.42 -2.49 0.91
N VAL A 568 18.35 -1.72 1.41
CA VAL A 568 18.20 -0.90 2.62
C VAL A 568 18.54 0.55 2.28
N VAL A 569 17.63 1.46 2.62
CA VAL A 569 17.80 2.90 2.44
C VAL A 569 17.50 3.59 3.77
N ILE A 570 18.47 4.33 4.31
CA ILE A 570 18.31 5.13 5.54
C ILE A 570 18.58 6.59 5.20
N GLU A 571 17.56 7.43 5.41
CA GLU A 571 17.65 8.86 5.10
C GLU A 571 18.60 9.58 6.08
N ASN A 572 19.43 10.49 5.55
CA ASN A 572 20.29 11.38 6.34
C ASN A 572 21.24 10.68 7.32
N ALA A 573 21.60 9.43 7.05
CA ALA A 573 22.41 8.62 7.96
C ALA A 573 23.93 8.77 7.74
N GLY A 574 24.36 9.06 6.49
CA GLY A 574 25.76 9.11 6.12
C GLY A 574 26.18 7.93 5.23
N PHE A 575 27.29 7.29 5.53
CA PHE A 575 27.86 6.26 4.66
C PHE A 575 27.06 4.95 4.64
N GLY A 576 26.89 4.39 3.44
CA GLY A 576 26.19 3.11 3.24
C GLY A 576 26.82 1.94 3.96
N SER A 577 28.14 1.94 4.11
CA SER A 577 28.89 0.94 4.86
C SER A 577 28.64 0.97 6.38
N GLN A 578 28.20 2.11 6.94
CA GLN A 578 28.07 2.28 8.40
C GLN A 578 26.67 1.94 8.92
N PHE A 579 25.63 2.11 8.10
CA PHE A 579 24.25 1.98 8.57
C PHE A 579 23.44 0.99 7.72
N ALA A 580 23.31 1.19 6.43
CA ALA A 580 22.49 0.32 5.59
C ALA A 580 23.09 -1.09 5.43
N CYS A 581 24.41 -1.20 5.31
CA CYS A 581 25.09 -2.48 5.17
C CYS A 581 24.92 -3.40 6.40
N PRO A 582 25.25 -2.99 7.65
CA PRO A 582 25.06 -3.86 8.80
C PRO A 582 23.61 -4.26 9.02
N ILE A 583 22.63 -3.37 8.75
CA ILE A 583 21.21 -3.69 8.81
C ILE A 583 20.84 -4.77 7.78
N ALA A 584 21.32 -4.66 6.54
CA ALA A 584 21.10 -5.67 5.52
C ALA A 584 21.69 -7.03 5.90
N MET A 585 22.91 -7.04 6.45
CA MET A 585 23.56 -8.28 6.89
C MET A 585 22.78 -8.99 8.00
N LEU A 586 22.27 -8.24 8.98
CA LEU A 586 21.43 -8.79 10.05
C LEU A 586 20.10 -9.37 9.51
N CYS A 587 19.47 -8.71 8.53
CA CYS A 587 18.27 -9.24 7.88
C CYS A 587 18.56 -10.52 7.09
N ILE A 588 19.69 -10.57 6.37
CA ILE A 588 20.13 -11.77 5.63
C ILE A 588 20.39 -12.93 6.60
N GLU A 589 21.10 -12.66 7.71
CA GLU A 589 21.38 -13.65 8.75
C GLU A 589 20.08 -14.20 9.35
N GLN A 590 19.17 -13.34 9.77
CA GLN A 590 17.85 -13.72 10.29
C GLN A 590 17.08 -14.60 9.31
N TYR A 591 17.03 -14.23 8.04
CA TYR A 591 16.26 -15.00 7.06
C TYR A 591 16.83 -16.38 6.80
N LEU A 592 18.17 -16.47 6.62
CA LEU A 592 18.83 -17.72 6.22
C LEU A 592 19.07 -18.68 7.38
N TYR A 593 19.39 -18.16 8.57
CA TYR A 593 19.73 -18.97 9.74
C TYR A 593 18.63 -19.02 10.79
N ARG A 594 17.58 -18.18 10.66
CA ARG A 594 16.50 -18.03 11.64
C ARG A 594 17.00 -17.56 13.02
N GLU A 595 18.19 -17.04 13.09
CA GLU A 595 18.88 -16.61 14.31
C GLU A 595 19.83 -15.45 13.98
N ILE A 596 19.98 -14.51 14.88
CA ILE A 596 20.98 -13.46 14.80
C ILE A 596 22.11 -13.79 15.77
N THR A 597 23.26 -14.21 15.24
CA THR A 597 24.45 -14.54 16.04
C THR A 597 25.25 -13.29 16.44
N GLN A 598 25.11 -12.20 15.68
CA GLN A 598 25.78 -10.92 15.92
C GLN A 598 24.98 -10.02 16.88
N GLU A 599 24.66 -10.51 18.09
CA GLU A 599 23.81 -9.79 19.05
C GLU A 599 24.29 -8.37 19.38
N ALA A 600 25.61 -8.17 19.55
CA ALA A 600 26.18 -6.86 19.84
C ALA A 600 25.94 -5.85 18.69
N LEU A 601 26.04 -6.31 17.46
CA LEU A 601 25.75 -5.52 16.26
C LEU A 601 24.25 -5.21 16.16
N PHE A 602 23.42 -6.22 16.39
CA PHE A 602 21.96 -6.08 16.40
C PHE A 602 21.51 -5.02 17.41
N ASN A 603 21.95 -5.17 18.67
CA ASN A 603 21.60 -4.22 19.73
C ASN A 603 22.10 -2.81 19.43
N ARG A 604 23.31 -2.67 18.85
CA ARG A 604 23.83 -1.37 18.41
C ARG A 604 22.93 -0.76 17.32
N MET A 605 22.56 -1.52 16.29
CA MET A 605 21.74 -1.00 15.17
C MET A 605 20.30 -0.72 15.61
N LYS A 606 19.69 -1.56 16.41
CA LYS A 606 18.36 -1.39 16.99
C LYS A 606 18.25 -0.11 17.82
N ASN A 607 19.19 0.10 18.77
CA ASN A 607 19.14 1.21 19.72
C ASN A 607 19.69 2.54 19.15
N LEU A 608 20.23 2.51 17.93
CA LEU A 608 20.76 3.70 17.28
C LEU A 608 19.63 4.62 16.78
N VAL A 609 19.50 5.79 17.41
CA VAL A 609 18.57 6.84 16.98
C VAL A 609 19.29 7.83 16.10
N LEU A 610 18.93 7.91 14.82
CA LEU A 610 19.48 8.87 13.86
C LEU A 610 18.57 10.09 13.69
N ASN A 611 17.30 9.95 14.02
CA ASN A 611 16.33 11.04 13.98
C ASN A 611 15.43 11.00 15.22
N SER A 612 15.66 11.96 16.13
CA SER A 612 14.90 12.07 17.40
C SER A 612 13.45 12.51 17.21
N SER A 613 13.07 12.98 16.02
CA SER A 613 11.68 13.34 15.71
C SER A 613 10.81 12.13 15.39
N VAL A 614 11.40 10.96 15.13
CA VAL A 614 10.67 9.71 14.90
C VAL A 614 10.05 9.23 16.19
N LYS A 615 8.74 9.13 16.20
CA LYS A 615 7.96 8.60 17.33
C LYS A 615 7.66 7.11 17.09
N THR A 616 7.52 6.39 18.18
CA THR A 616 7.00 5.02 18.17
C THR A 616 5.50 5.09 18.43
N TYR A 617 4.72 4.53 17.51
CA TYR A 617 3.27 4.49 17.59
C TYR A 617 2.76 3.06 17.73
#